data_6461f7bb242af3441641560ac826d80b
#
_entry.id   6461f7bb242af3441641560ac826d80b
#
_cell.length_a   1.000
_cell.length_b   1.000
_cell.length_c   1.000
_cell.angle_alpha   90.00
_cell.angle_beta   90.00
_cell.angle_gamma   90.00
#
_symmetry.space_group_name_H-M   'P 1'
#
loop_
_entity.id
_entity.type
_entity.pdbx_description
1 polymer ?
#
loop_
_entity_poly.entity_id
_entity_poly.type
_entity_poly.pdbx_seq_one_letter_code
_entity_poly.pdbx_strand_id
1 'polypeptide(L)'
;MSDRVNRRMTEEDFCHRETEFSDLIKDVNSKLPSVYDDMDDYESVILSCSGTGAVEGMLTSFIHDEKSLLITNGVYGERMEKILKIQNKNLDVIHFDWLNPIDVQLIIDRIDADKSIENMILVHHETTTGRLNQLREIGQICRDNDIGLYLDGVSSFGAEDIRAHEINLKAVAASANKCLHGAPGLAFVLAHKDQWEKTADKSYGVYFDLHQYYGMQKRDGFSPYTQATHLVSAFHEALLEFTEMGGWKARNALFQDRAEQIHDCLKSLDISTLIPKEDYSSVLRSYQLPDGIEYEDLHAYMKNNGFVIYQGQGIFKKNIFRISTMGHMEQSDITMLCDLFEEFFGSHGQ
;
A
#
# COMPACT_ATOMS: atom_id res chain seq x y z
N MET A 1 10.38 6.61 -10.46
CA MET A 1 10.14 8.06 -10.26
C MET A 1 10.43 8.76 -11.58
N SER A 2 9.71 9.85 -11.88
CA SER A 2 9.99 10.71 -13.02
C SER A 2 11.26 11.55 -12.79
N ASP A 3 11.77 12.18 -13.86
CA ASP A 3 12.90 13.12 -13.76
C ASP A 3 12.54 14.36 -12.92
N ARG A 4 11.28 14.80 -12.94
CA ARG A 4 10.80 15.92 -12.10
C ARG A 4 10.96 15.59 -10.62
N VAL A 5 10.47 14.41 -10.20
CA VAL A 5 10.56 13.94 -8.80
C VAL A 5 12.02 13.71 -8.40
N ASN A 6 12.84 13.10 -9.27
CA ASN A 6 14.26 12.88 -9.01
C ASN A 6 15.02 14.21 -8.83
N ARG A 7 14.70 15.23 -9.62
CA ARG A 7 15.34 16.55 -9.52
C ARG A 7 15.10 17.19 -8.16
N ARG A 8 13.88 17.06 -7.61
CA ARG A 8 13.55 17.59 -6.28
C ARG A 8 14.41 17.03 -5.15
N MET A 9 14.92 15.81 -5.29
CA MET A 9 15.83 15.20 -4.31
C MET A 9 17.26 15.74 -4.36
N THR A 10 17.61 16.50 -5.40
CA THR A 10 18.98 17.02 -5.62
C THR A 10 19.02 18.55 -5.62
N GLU A 11 17.93 19.21 -5.26
CA GLU A 11 17.89 20.67 -5.08
C GLU A 11 18.59 21.08 -3.79
N GLU A 12 18.75 22.40 -3.60
CA GLU A 12 19.42 22.96 -2.42
C GLU A 12 18.76 22.51 -1.12
N ASP A 13 19.58 22.28 -0.11
CA ASP A 13 19.14 21.96 1.24
C ASP A 13 18.29 23.07 1.82
N PHE A 14 17.23 22.72 2.53
CA PHE A 14 16.46 23.62 3.35
C PHE A 14 16.17 23.05 4.74
N CYS A 15 16.07 23.91 5.72
CA CYS A 15 15.93 23.51 7.11
C CYS A 15 14.49 23.04 7.40
N HIS A 16 14.35 21.88 8.03
CA HIS A 16 13.05 21.32 8.43
C HIS A 16 12.34 22.13 9.53
N ARG A 17 12.92 23.22 10.01
CA ARG A 17 12.36 24.12 11.04
C ARG A 17 12.06 25.52 10.52
N GLU A 18 12.19 25.73 9.22
CA GLU A 18 11.88 27.01 8.58
C GLU A 18 10.48 27.00 7.95
N THR A 19 9.97 28.19 7.69
CA THR A 19 8.59 28.38 7.19
C THR A 19 8.34 27.69 5.87
N GLU A 20 9.33 27.69 4.97
CA GLU A 20 9.23 27.05 3.65
C GLU A 20 8.94 25.55 3.77
N PHE A 21 9.58 24.89 4.73
CA PHE A 21 9.31 23.46 4.96
C PHE A 21 7.97 23.23 5.65
N SER A 22 7.60 24.11 6.57
CA SER A 22 6.28 24.09 7.22
C SER A 22 5.16 24.20 6.18
N ASP A 23 5.27 25.13 5.24
CA ASP A 23 4.29 25.33 4.18
C ASP A 23 4.24 24.11 3.23
N LEU A 24 5.39 23.51 2.93
CA LEU A 24 5.48 22.29 2.14
C LEU A 24 4.75 21.11 2.81
N ILE A 25 4.95 20.89 4.12
CA ILE A 25 4.25 19.86 4.89
C ILE A 25 2.73 20.08 4.87
N LYS A 26 2.28 21.32 5.09
CA LYS A 26 0.85 21.68 5.04
C LYS A 26 0.25 21.40 3.67
N ASP A 27 0.97 21.76 2.60
CA ASP A 27 0.48 21.55 1.24
C ASP A 27 0.42 20.05 0.90
N VAL A 28 1.43 19.24 1.23
CA VAL A 28 1.38 17.79 1.06
C VAL A 28 0.22 17.19 1.84
N ASN A 29 0.06 17.56 3.13
CA ASN A 29 -1.04 17.06 3.96
C ASN A 29 -2.42 17.44 3.41
N SER A 30 -2.57 18.61 2.77
CA SER A 30 -3.83 19.03 2.14
C SER A 30 -4.15 18.24 0.87
N LYS A 31 -3.14 17.76 0.14
CA LYS A 31 -3.30 17.02 -1.12
C LYS A 31 -3.62 15.54 -0.89
N LEU A 32 -3.19 14.96 0.22
CA LEU A 32 -3.37 13.52 0.48
C LEU A 32 -4.86 13.10 0.59
N PRO A 33 -5.73 13.80 1.34
CA PRO A 33 -7.17 13.49 1.32
C PRO A 33 -7.79 13.65 -0.07
N SER A 34 -7.32 14.61 -0.87
CA SER A 34 -7.84 14.87 -2.23
C SER A 34 -7.46 13.80 -3.27
N VAL A 35 -6.73 12.73 -2.89
CA VAL A 35 -6.48 11.58 -3.77
C VAL A 35 -7.78 10.85 -4.11
N TYR A 36 -8.76 10.85 -3.20
CA TYR A 36 -10.10 10.28 -3.39
C TYR A 36 -11.18 11.34 -3.15
N ASP A 37 -12.29 11.23 -3.88
CA ASP A 37 -13.38 12.23 -3.90
C ASP A 37 -14.21 12.25 -2.59
N ASP A 38 -14.04 11.28 -1.69
CA ASP A 38 -14.84 11.08 -0.48
C ASP A 38 -14.02 11.06 0.82
N MET A 39 -12.88 11.77 0.85
CA MET A 39 -12.02 11.88 2.03
C MET A 39 -11.92 13.31 2.61
N ASP A 40 -12.92 14.16 2.40
CA ASP A 40 -12.94 15.54 2.91
C ASP A 40 -12.89 15.63 4.44
N ASP A 41 -13.38 14.58 5.13
CA ASP A 41 -13.33 14.46 6.59
C ASP A 41 -12.10 13.73 7.12
N TYR A 42 -11.11 13.51 6.26
CA TYR A 42 -9.84 12.88 6.64
C TYR A 42 -8.73 13.92 6.72
N GLU A 43 -7.82 13.67 7.63
CA GLU A 43 -6.61 14.45 7.79
C GLU A 43 -5.40 13.52 7.83
N SER A 44 -4.25 13.99 7.37
CA SER A 44 -3.06 13.17 7.23
C SER A 44 -1.89 13.62 8.10
N VAL A 45 -1.00 12.69 8.36
CA VAL A 45 0.34 12.95 8.91
C VAL A 45 1.39 12.26 8.07
N ILE A 46 2.53 12.92 7.90
CA ILE A 46 3.68 12.42 7.16
C ILE A 46 4.78 11.99 8.13
N LEU A 47 5.41 10.85 7.85
CA LEU A 47 6.47 10.27 8.66
C LEU A 47 7.68 9.93 7.78
N SER A 48 8.88 10.22 8.27
CA SER A 48 10.12 9.74 7.68
C SER A 48 10.35 8.28 8.07
N CYS A 49 9.66 7.37 7.40
CA CYS A 49 9.73 5.93 7.65
C CYS A 49 9.32 5.12 6.41
N SER A 50 9.35 3.80 6.50
CA SER A 50 8.77 2.91 5.49
C SER A 50 7.25 2.78 5.67
N GLY A 51 6.55 2.21 4.65
CA GLY A 51 5.13 1.89 4.77
C GLY A 51 4.80 1.02 6.00
N THR A 52 5.69 0.08 6.36
CA THR A 52 5.54 -0.72 7.59
C THR A 52 5.52 0.16 8.85
N GLY A 53 6.34 1.23 8.89
CA GLY A 53 6.32 2.18 9.99
C GLY A 53 5.01 2.96 10.09
N ALA A 54 4.41 3.34 8.94
CA ALA A 54 3.10 3.98 8.93
C ALA A 54 1.98 3.03 9.41
N VAL A 55 2.01 1.75 8.99
CA VAL A 55 1.07 0.73 9.48
C VAL A 55 1.23 0.53 10.98
N GLU A 56 2.46 0.37 11.47
CA GLU A 56 2.72 0.25 12.91
C GLU A 56 2.26 1.49 13.68
N GLY A 57 2.56 2.69 13.16
CA GLY A 57 2.09 3.96 13.74
C GLY A 57 0.57 4.06 13.81
N MET A 58 -0.14 3.68 12.74
CA MET A 58 -1.60 3.64 12.69
C MET A 58 -2.16 2.70 13.77
N LEU A 59 -1.67 1.46 13.81
CA LEU A 59 -2.13 0.46 14.78
C LEU A 59 -1.80 0.86 16.23
N THR A 60 -0.61 1.45 16.44
CA THR A 60 -0.18 1.92 17.76
C THR A 60 -1.04 3.06 18.28
N SER A 61 -1.40 4.00 17.41
CA SER A 61 -2.06 5.25 17.80
C SER A 61 -3.59 5.13 17.84
N PHE A 62 -4.20 4.23 17.08
CA PHE A 62 -5.65 4.17 16.94
C PHE A 62 -6.31 2.89 17.46
N ILE A 63 -5.54 1.81 17.66
CA ILE A 63 -6.06 0.57 18.26
C ILE A 63 -5.62 0.53 19.72
N HIS A 64 -6.59 0.48 20.64
CA HIS A 64 -6.31 0.50 22.08
C HIS A 64 -6.81 -0.77 22.76
N ASP A 65 -7.82 -0.64 23.64
CA ASP A 65 -8.36 -1.73 24.45
C ASP A 65 -9.59 -2.40 23.79
N GLU A 66 -10.13 -1.75 22.76
CA GLU A 66 -11.28 -2.21 21.97
C GLU A 66 -10.95 -3.53 21.28
N LYS A 67 -11.92 -4.44 21.22
CA LYS A 67 -11.71 -5.71 20.52
C LYS A 67 -11.60 -5.50 19.02
N SER A 68 -10.52 -5.98 18.46
CA SER A 68 -10.22 -5.87 17.04
C SER A 68 -10.24 -7.23 16.36
N LEU A 69 -10.84 -7.31 15.16
CA LEU A 69 -10.80 -8.46 14.28
C LEU A 69 -9.80 -8.18 13.15
N LEU A 70 -8.74 -8.96 13.09
CA LEU A 70 -7.76 -8.91 12.01
C LEU A 70 -8.03 -10.00 10.99
N ILE A 71 -8.07 -9.63 9.72
CA ILE A 71 -8.17 -10.54 8.59
C ILE A 71 -6.79 -10.69 7.94
N THR A 72 -6.31 -11.94 7.83
CA THR A 72 -5.00 -12.21 7.21
C THR A 72 -5.12 -13.25 6.09
N ASN A 73 -4.47 -12.99 4.96
CA ASN A 73 -4.34 -13.90 3.83
C ASN A 73 -2.97 -13.75 3.15
N GLY A 74 -1.93 -13.36 3.92
CA GLY A 74 -0.57 -13.24 3.44
C GLY A 74 0.38 -12.61 4.46
N VAL A 75 1.63 -12.42 4.04
CA VAL A 75 2.74 -11.96 4.91
C VAL A 75 2.48 -10.59 5.53
N TYR A 76 1.74 -9.71 4.84
CA TYR A 76 1.49 -8.35 5.35
C TYR A 76 0.41 -8.36 6.43
N GLY A 77 -0.64 -9.18 6.27
CA GLY A 77 -1.61 -9.44 7.33
C GLY A 77 -0.96 -10.07 8.57
N GLU A 78 -0.11 -11.08 8.39
CA GLU A 78 0.64 -11.71 9.48
C GLU A 78 1.61 -10.74 10.18
N ARG A 79 2.14 -9.75 9.46
CA ARG A 79 2.96 -8.68 10.06
C ARG A 79 2.13 -7.78 10.96
N MET A 80 0.92 -7.41 10.57
CA MET A 80 0.01 -6.64 11.43
C MET A 80 -0.37 -7.43 12.69
N GLU A 81 -0.62 -8.74 12.56
CA GLU A 81 -0.84 -9.63 13.70
C GLU A 81 0.33 -9.59 14.69
N LYS A 82 1.56 -9.68 14.17
CA LYS A 82 2.77 -9.61 15.01
C LYS A 82 2.87 -8.27 15.74
N ILE A 83 2.59 -7.16 15.07
CA ILE A 83 2.60 -5.82 15.69
C ILE A 83 1.60 -5.75 16.83
N LEU A 84 0.34 -6.15 16.58
CA LEU A 84 -0.74 -6.09 17.56
C LEU A 84 -0.49 -7.01 18.77
N LYS A 85 0.05 -8.21 18.53
CA LYS A 85 0.45 -9.14 19.61
C LYS A 85 1.57 -8.60 20.50
N ILE A 86 2.61 -7.99 19.90
CA ILE A 86 3.71 -7.36 20.65
C ILE A 86 3.17 -6.23 21.54
N GLN A 87 2.19 -5.50 21.08
CA GLN A 87 1.55 -4.41 21.80
C GLN A 87 0.43 -4.88 22.77
N ASN A 88 0.23 -6.20 22.92
CA ASN A 88 -0.79 -6.82 23.78
C ASN A 88 -2.22 -6.27 23.51
N LYS A 89 -2.57 -6.02 22.24
CA LYS A 89 -3.90 -5.55 21.87
C LYS A 89 -4.94 -6.66 22.02
N ASN A 90 -6.19 -6.28 22.30
CA ASN A 90 -7.33 -7.20 22.37
C ASN A 90 -7.70 -7.65 20.96
N LEU A 91 -7.15 -8.77 20.53
CA LEU A 91 -7.11 -9.20 19.12
C LEU A 91 -7.76 -10.56 18.92
N ASP A 92 -8.70 -10.63 17.99
CA ASP A 92 -9.16 -11.84 17.34
C ASP A 92 -8.63 -11.89 15.90
N VAL A 93 -8.34 -13.07 15.35
CA VAL A 93 -7.73 -13.22 14.02
C VAL A 93 -8.44 -14.30 13.22
N ILE A 94 -8.77 -13.99 11.96
CA ILE A 94 -9.16 -15.01 10.99
C ILE A 94 -8.02 -15.15 9.98
N HIS A 95 -7.44 -16.36 9.90
CA HIS A 95 -6.44 -16.70 8.91
C HIS A 95 -7.10 -17.36 7.72
N PHE A 96 -6.97 -16.74 6.54
CA PHE A 96 -7.41 -17.33 5.28
C PHE A 96 -6.24 -17.93 4.51
N ASP A 97 -6.54 -18.90 3.69
CA ASP A 97 -5.58 -19.44 2.73
C ASP A 97 -5.16 -18.33 1.74
N TRP A 98 -3.88 -18.28 1.42
CA TRP A 98 -3.31 -17.21 0.60
C TRP A 98 -3.76 -17.26 -0.87
N LEU A 99 -4.16 -18.44 -1.37
CA LEU A 99 -4.56 -18.63 -2.77
C LEU A 99 -6.06 -18.43 -3.00
N ASN A 100 -6.85 -18.46 -1.93
CA ASN A 100 -8.30 -18.33 -2.04
C ASN A 100 -8.77 -16.90 -1.69
N PRO A 101 -9.87 -16.40 -2.27
CA PRO A 101 -10.49 -15.17 -1.81
C PRO A 101 -10.95 -15.29 -0.36
N ILE A 102 -11.07 -14.17 0.32
CA ILE A 102 -11.60 -14.11 1.69
C ILE A 102 -13.05 -14.57 1.66
N ASP A 103 -13.39 -15.57 2.49
CA ASP A 103 -14.78 -15.97 2.71
C ASP A 103 -15.45 -14.97 3.66
N VAL A 104 -16.23 -14.07 3.11
CA VAL A 104 -16.93 -13.02 3.86
C VAL A 104 -17.96 -13.57 4.84
N GLN A 105 -18.50 -14.80 4.59
CA GLN A 105 -19.44 -15.42 5.51
C GLN A 105 -18.78 -15.75 6.85
N LEU A 106 -17.53 -16.22 6.83
CA LEU A 106 -16.77 -16.46 8.08
C LEU A 106 -16.55 -15.18 8.90
N ILE A 107 -16.42 -14.03 8.22
CA ILE A 107 -16.35 -12.73 8.91
C ILE A 107 -17.68 -12.40 9.57
N ILE A 108 -18.80 -12.56 8.85
CA ILE A 108 -20.15 -12.33 9.37
C ILE A 108 -20.42 -13.24 10.57
N ASP A 109 -20.16 -14.55 10.44
CA ASP A 109 -20.35 -15.52 11.51
C ASP A 109 -19.54 -15.17 12.77
N ARG A 110 -18.31 -14.66 12.59
CA ARG A 110 -17.47 -14.22 13.71
C ARG A 110 -18.03 -12.99 14.41
N ILE A 111 -18.49 -12.00 13.66
CA ILE A 111 -19.13 -10.79 14.21
C ILE A 111 -20.47 -11.13 14.89
N ASP A 112 -21.23 -12.08 14.34
CA ASP A 112 -22.49 -12.52 14.94
C ASP A 112 -22.27 -13.29 16.25
N ALA A 113 -21.20 -14.06 16.32
CA ALA A 113 -20.82 -14.79 17.54
C ALA A 113 -20.24 -13.87 18.63
N ASP A 114 -19.68 -12.72 18.25
CA ASP A 114 -19.07 -11.78 19.20
C ASP A 114 -19.33 -10.32 18.81
N LYS A 115 -20.37 -9.76 19.41
CA LYS A 115 -20.79 -8.36 19.19
C LYS A 115 -19.90 -7.32 19.90
N SER A 116 -18.83 -7.73 20.58
CA SER A 116 -17.87 -6.82 21.20
C SER A 116 -16.75 -6.38 20.25
N ILE A 117 -16.73 -6.86 19.00
CA ILE A 117 -15.78 -6.44 17.97
C ILE A 117 -16.13 -5.02 17.54
N GLU A 118 -15.21 -4.08 17.75
CA GLU A 118 -15.37 -2.66 17.41
C GLU A 118 -14.52 -2.23 16.22
N ASN A 119 -13.41 -2.95 15.96
CA ASN A 119 -12.49 -2.62 14.89
C ASN A 119 -12.26 -3.82 13.98
N MET A 120 -12.09 -3.56 12.68
CA MET A 120 -11.60 -4.51 11.70
C MET A 120 -10.31 -3.99 11.08
N ILE A 121 -9.34 -4.89 10.87
CA ILE A 121 -8.03 -4.55 10.32
C ILE A 121 -7.78 -5.44 9.12
N LEU A 122 -7.43 -4.84 7.99
CA LEU A 122 -7.32 -5.51 6.70
C LEU A 122 -6.16 -4.95 5.86
N VAL A 123 -5.47 -5.83 5.12
CA VAL A 123 -4.62 -5.42 3.99
C VAL A 123 -5.49 -5.28 2.75
N HIS A 124 -5.46 -4.16 2.05
CA HIS A 124 -6.23 -3.99 0.82
C HIS A 124 -5.61 -4.78 -0.34
N HIS A 125 -4.32 -4.58 -0.60
CA HIS A 125 -3.58 -5.29 -1.63
C HIS A 125 -2.47 -6.15 -1.00
N GLU A 126 -2.71 -7.45 -0.90
CA GLU A 126 -1.76 -8.41 -0.35
C GLU A 126 -0.72 -8.80 -1.41
N THR A 127 0.42 -8.14 -1.39
CA THR A 127 1.47 -8.31 -2.40
C THR A 127 2.25 -9.62 -2.29
N THR A 128 1.99 -10.46 -1.28
CA THR A 128 2.50 -11.83 -1.23
C THR A 128 2.09 -12.61 -2.47
N THR A 129 0.82 -12.49 -2.84
CA THR A 129 0.22 -13.14 -4.02
C THR A 129 -0.14 -12.16 -5.14
N GLY A 130 -0.34 -10.89 -4.82
CA GLY A 130 -0.87 -9.85 -5.71
C GLY A 130 -2.38 -9.66 -5.60
N ARG A 131 -3.03 -10.34 -4.62
CA ARG A 131 -4.49 -10.28 -4.44
C ARG A 131 -4.96 -8.91 -3.99
N LEU A 132 -5.97 -8.39 -4.67
CA LEU A 132 -6.77 -7.28 -4.19
C LEU A 132 -7.94 -7.84 -3.37
N ASN A 133 -7.94 -7.59 -2.07
CA ASN A 133 -9.00 -8.08 -1.19
C ASN A 133 -10.32 -7.34 -1.45
N GLN A 134 -11.45 -8.01 -1.19
CA GLN A 134 -12.81 -7.53 -1.46
C GLN A 134 -13.20 -6.39 -0.49
N LEU A 135 -12.50 -5.26 -0.59
CA LEU A 135 -12.64 -4.12 0.32
C LEU A 135 -14.07 -3.61 0.43
N ARG A 136 -14.79 -3.57 -0.69
CA ARG A 136 -16.17 -3.07 -0.72
C ARG A 136 -17.12 -3.96 0.08
N GLU A 137 -17.04 -5.28 -0.10
CA GLU A 137 -17.89 -6.24 0.60
C GLU A 137 -17.58 -6.28 2.10
N ILE A 138 -16.30 -6.33 2.46
CA ILE A 138 -15.84 -6.33 3.85
C ILE A 138 -16.19 -4.99 4.52
N GLY A 139 -16.00 -3.89 3.82
CA GLY A 139 -16.34 -2.57 4.30
C GLY A 139 -17.83 -2.36 4.52
N GLN A 140 -18.68 -2.95 3.67
CA GLN A 140 -20.14 -2.94 3.90
C GLN A 140 -20.51 -3.68 5.18
N ILE A 141 -19.88 -4.83 5.45
CA ILE A 141 -20.05 -5.56 6.72
C ILE A 141 -19.65 -4.67 7.92
N CYS A 142 -18.52 -3.97 7.81
CA CYS A 142 -18.08 -3.03 8.83
C CYS A 142 -19.12 -1.94 9.10
N ARG A 143 -19.63 -1.32 8.03
CA ARG A 143 -20.63 -0.26 8.12
C ARG A 143 -21.95 -0.73 8.73
N ASP A 144 -22.44 -1.90 8.31
CA ASP A 144 -23.72 -2.45 8.77
C ASP A 144 -23.70 -2.86 10.24
N ASN A 145 -22.50 -3.11 10.79
CA ASN A 145 -22.29 -3.49 12.18
C ASN A 145 -21.66 -2.38 13.05
N ASP A 146 -21.46 -1.16 12.52
CA ASP A 146 -20.79 -0.03 13.18
C ASP A 146 -19.34 -0.35 13.62
N ILE A 147 -18.66 -1.22 12.87
CA ILE A 147 -17.26 -1.61 13.10
C ILE A 147 -16.34 -0.65 12.32
N GLY A 148 -15.35 -0.08 13.00
CA GLY A 148 -14.35 0.80 12.36
C GLY A 148 -13.34 0.02 11.54
N LEU A 149 -13.11 0.39 10.26
CA LEU A 149 -12.12 -0.26 9.40
C LEU A 149 -10.77 0.48 9.42
N TYR A 150 -9.68 -0.26 9.67
CA TYR A 150 -8.28 0.20 9.59
C TYR A 150 -7.57 -0.54 8.48
N LEU A 151 -7.04 0.21 7.51
CA LEU A 151 -6.60 -0.33 6.23
C LEU A 151 -5.08 -0.20 6.04
N ASP A 152 -4.40 -1.31 5.78
CA ASP A 152 -3.09 -1.25 5.11
C ASP A 152 -3.32 -1.00 3.61
N GLY A 153 -3.14 0.26 3.20
CA GLY A 153 -3.21 0.73 1.83
C GLY A 153 -1.83 0.98 1.20
N VAL A 154 -0.76 0.50 1.81
CA VAL A 154 0.63 0.78 1.38
C VAL A 154 0.85 0.50 -0.10
N SER A 155 0.25 -0.54 -0.64
CA SER A 155 0.42 -0.94 -2.04
C SER A 155 -0.83 -0.73 -2.91
N SER A 156 -1.86 -0.03 -2.41
CA SER A 156 -3.12 0.22 -3.14
C SER A 156 -3.51 1.69 -3.19
N PHE A 157 -3.16 2.47 -2.16
CA PHE A 157 -3.55 3.89 -2.06
C PHE A 157 -3.01 4.69 -3.25
N GLY A 158 -3.91 5.36 -3.96
CA GLY A 158 -3.63 6.12 -5.17
C GLY A 158 -3.68 5.32 -6.48
N ALA A 159 -4.04 4.00 -6.42
CA ALA A 159 -4.24 3.20 -7.62
C ALA A 159 -5.49 2.32 -7.58
N GLU A 160 -5.92 1.86 -6.41
CA GLU A 160 -7.12 1.04 -6.25
C GLU A 160 -8.27 1.86 -5.65
N ASP A 161 -9.51 1.44 -5.92
CA ASP A 161 -10.71 2.15 -5.45
C ASP A 161 -10.87 2.00 -3.93
N ILE A 162 -10.88 3.14 -3.22
CA ILE A 162 -11.16 3.21 -1.79
C ILE A 162 -12.32 4.18 -1.58
N ARG A 163 -13.49 3.65 -1.19
CA ARG A 163 -14.71 4.40 -0.91
C ARG A 163 -14.85 4.60 0.60
N ALA A 164 -14.16 5.59 1.14
CA ALA A 164 -13.98 5.77 2.58
C ALA A 164 -15.29 5.77 3.38
N HIS A 165 -16.31 6.48 2.91
CA HIS A 165 -17.62 6.53 3.58
C HIS A 165 -18.46 5.25 3.41
N GLU A 166 -18.28 4.53 2.28
CA GLU A 166 -19.01 3.29 2.03
C GLU A 166 -18.52 2.12 2.91
N ILE A 167 -17.27 2.18 3.38
CA ILE A 167 -16.58 1.10 4.09
C ILE A 167 -16.33 1.38 5.57
N ASN A 168 -16.88 2.45 6.13
CA ASN A 168 -16.64 2.90 7.51
C ASN A 168 -15.13 3.01 7.84
N LEU A 169 -14.33 3.54 6.89
CA LEU A 169 -12.88 3.68 7.05
C LEU A 169 -12.57 4.63 8.20
N LYS A 170 -11.76 4.20 9.15
CA LYS A 170 -11.27 5.03 10.25
C LYS A 170 -9.88 5.57 9.98
N ALA A 171 -9.01 4.73 9.42
CA ALA A 171 -7.67 5.16 9.00
C ALA A 171 -7.12 4.26 7.90
N VAL A 172 -6.22 4.83 7.09
CA VAL A 172 -5.42 4.11 6.09
C VAL A 172 -3.96 4.52 6.18
N ALA A 173 -3.07 3.53 6.24
CA ALA A 173 -1.63 3.73 6.15
C ALA A 173 -1.14 3.49 4.73
N ALA A 174 -0.26 4.37 4.24
CA ALA A 174 0.29 4.27 2.89
C ALA A 174 1.74 4.80 2.82
N SER A 175 2.35 4.72 1.65
CA SER A 175 3.73 5.19 1.45
C SER A 175 3.90 5.93 0.13
N ALA A 176 4.82 6.89 0.12
CA ALA A 176 5.08 7.74 -1.04
C ALA A 176 5.59 6.95 -2.25
N ASN A 177 6.42 5.94 -2.04
CA ASN A 177 7.17 5.21 -3.08
C ASN A 177 6.40 4.08 -3.78
N LYS A 178 5.12 3.94 -3.52
CA LYS A 178 4.27 2.95 -4.17
C LYS A 178 3.46 3.62 -5.30
N CYS A 179 2.16 3.56 -5.25
CA CYS A 179 1.31 4.05 -6.35
C CYS A 179 1.38 5.57 -6.60
N LEU A 180 1.85 6.34 -5.63
CA LEU A 180 2.05 7.79 -5.77
C LEU A 180 3.38 8.19 -6.42
N HIS A 181 4.28 7.24 -6.67
CA HIS A 181 5.56 7.42 -7.37
C HIS A 181 6.55 8.41 -6.72
N GLY A 182 6.41 8.69 -5.41
CA GLY A 182 7.44 9.39 -4.65
C GLY A 182 8.65 8.53 -4.34
N ALA A 183 9.62 9.09 -3.62
CA ALA A 183 10.83 8.37 -3.19
C ALA A 183 10.57 7.47 -1.97
N PRO A 184 11.31 6.34 -1.82
CA PRO A 184 11.25 5.52 -0.61
C PRO A 184 11.83 6.27 0.59
N GLY A 185 11.28 5.99 1.79
CA GLY A 185 11.70 6.62 3.04
C GLY A 185 10.71 7.61 3.60
N LEU A 186 9.58 7.82 2.93
CA LEU A 186 8.46 8.61 3.39
C LEU A 186 7.17 7.80 3.34
N ALA A 187 6.39 7.87 4.40
CA ALA A 187 5.08 7.24 4.51
C ALA A 187 4.10 8.17 5.22
N PHE A 188 2.83 7.84 5.19
CA PHE A 188 1.79 8.68 5.78
C PHE A 188 0.61 7.86 6.27
N VAL A 189 -0.17 8.46 7.15
CA VAL A 189 -1.45 7.92 7.62
C VAL A 189 -2.52 8.99 7.41
N LEU A 190 -3.62 8.61 6.75
CA LEU A 190 -4.85 9.38 6.75
C LEU A 190 -5.80 8.76 7.76
N ALA A 191 -6.43 9.59 8.58
CA ALA A 191 -7.48 9.14 9.47
C ALA A 191 -8.66 10.12 9.47
N HIS A 192 -9.87 9.59 9.68
CA HIS A 192 -11.05 10.41 9.88
C HIS A 192 -10.84 11.35 11.08
N LYS A 193 -11.34 12.58 10.99
CA LYS A 193 -11.15 13.63 12.02
C LYS A 193 -11.44 13.14 13.42
N ASP A 194 -12.50 12.35 13.60
CA ASP A 194 -12.88 11.79 14.92
C ASP A 194 -11.80 10.90 15.54
N GLN A 195 -10.92 10.27 14.74
CA GLN A 195 -9.87 9.41 15.27
C GLN A 195 -8.77 10.24 15.94
N TRP A 196 -8.49 11.41 15.41
CA TRP A 196 -7.53 12.33 16.01
C TRP A 196 -7.99 12.89 17.34
N GLU A 197 -9.30 13.03 17.54
CA GLU A 197 -9.90 13.56 18.78
C GLU A 197 -10.06 12.48 19.84
N LYS A 198 -10.52 11.26 19.46
CA LYS A 198 -10.84 10.17 20.40
C LYS A 198 -9.63 9.64 21.19
N THR A 199 -8.45 9.71 20.64
CA THR A 199 -7.29 8.96 21.12
C THR A 199 -6.14 9.86 21.57
N ALA A 200 -6.33 11.18 21.59
CA ALA A 200 -5.30 12.18 21.87
C ALA A 200 -4.51 11.98 23.17
N ASP A 201 -5.11 11.34 24.18
CA ASP A 201 -4.53 11.13 25.51
C ASP A 201 -3.86 9.75 25.67
N LYS A 202 -3.89 8.89 24.64
CA LYS A 202 -3.38 7.52 24.72
C LYS A 202 -2.24 7.30 23.72
N SER A 203 -0.99 7.40 24.17
CA SER A 203 0.17 7.04 23.36
C SER A 203 0.81 5.74 23.86
N TYR A 204 1.06 4.80 22.95
CA TYR A 204 1.77 3.54 23.22
C TYR A 204 3.21 3.53 22.68
N GLY A 205 3.69 4.64 22.20
CA GLY A 205 5.02 4.78 21.61
C GLY A 205 5.51 6.23 21.65
N VAL A 206 6.78 6.42 21.37
CA VAL A 206 7.39 7.77 21.28
C VAL A 206 7.46 8.20 19.81
N TYR A 207 8.13 7.43 18.96
CA TYR A 207 8.32 7.80 17.55
C TYR A 207 7.05 7.65 16.72
N PHE A 208 6.22 6.65 16.99
CA PHE A 208 4.97 6.38 16.30
C PHE A 208 3.73 6.89 17.07
N ASP A 209 3.89 7.93 17.89
CA ASP A 209 2.77 8.71 18.41
C ASP A 209 2.22 9.65 17.34
N LEU A 210 1.27 9.18 16.56
CA LEU A 210 0.71 9.96 15.44
C LEU A 210 -0.06 11.19 15.90
N HIS A 211 -0.57 11.22 17.13
CA HIS A 211 -1.24 12.41 17.68
C HIS A 211 -0.28 13.57 17.86
N GLN A 212 0.96 13.27 18.28
CA GLN A 212 2.00 14.29 18.38
C GLN A 212 2.36 14.86 17.00
N TYR A 213 2.51 13.98 15.98
CA TYR A 213 2.72 14.43 14.59
C TYR A 213 1.55 15.30 14.10
N TYR A 214 0.32 14.82 14.30
CA TYR A 214 -0.87 15.53 13.87
C TYR A 214 -0.98 16.91 14.49
N GLY A 215 -0.84 17.01 15.83
CA GLY A 215 -0.92 18.27 16.54
C GLY A 215 0.09 19.29 16.06
N MET A 216 1.33 18.88 15.76
CA MET A 216 2.37 19.76 15.25
C MET A 216 2.21 20.08 13.76
N GLN A 217 1.98 19.07 12.91
CA GLN A 217 1.87 19.29 11.47
C GLN A 217 0.63 20.13 11.12
N LYS A 218 -0.50 19.92 11.80
CA LYS A 218 -1.72 20.71 11.59
C LYS A 218 -1.56 22.15 12.06
N ARG A 219 -1.00 22.38 13.25
CA ARG A 219 -0.86 23.72 13.83
C ARG A 219 0.18 24.55 13.10
N ASP A 220 1.41 24.03 13.01
CA ASP A 220 2.59 24.77 12.60
C ASP A 220 3.24 24.25 11.31
N GLY A 221 2.84 23.06 10.81
CA GLY A 221 3.50 22.36 9.70
C GLY A 221 4.83 21.70 10.08
N PHE A 222 5.18 21.69 11.37
CA PHE A 222 6.41 21.04 11.85
C PHE A 222 6.12 19.64 12.35
N SER A 223 7.16 18.84 12.46
CA SER A 223 7.10 17.48 13.01
C SER A 223 7.87 17.38 14.31
N PRO A 224 7.52 16.44 15.21
CA PRO A 224 8.22 16.27 16.48
C PRO A 224 9.69 15.86 16.30
N TYR A 225 9.99 15.20 15.20
CA TYR A 225 11.34 14.71 14.86
C TYR A 225 11.77 15.23 13.49
N THR A 226 13.10 15.19 13.24
CA THR A 226 13.68 15.62 11.96
C THR A 226 13.09 14.83 10.80
N GLN A 227 12.54 15.54 9.83
CA GLN A 227 12.00 14.98 8.61
C GLN A 227 13.05 14.94 7.49
N ALA A 228 12.87 14.01 6.58
CA ALA A 228 13.70 13.89 5.37
C ALA A 228 13.24 14.94 4.34
N THR A 229 13.78 16.15 4.41
CA THR A 229 13.33 17.34 3.66
C THR A 229 13.26 17.10 2.15
N HIS A 230 14.32 16.53 1.55
CA HIS A 230 14.34 16.22 0.12
C HIS A 230 13.28 15.21 -0.29
N LEU A 231 12.97 14.21 0.58
CA LEU A 231 11.94 13.23 0.28
C LEU A 231 10.54 13.86 0.33
N VAL A 232 10.31 14.82 1.24
CA VAL A 232 9.05 15.57 1.30
C VAL A 232 8.89 16.43 0.06
N SER A 233 9.95 17.14 -0.38
CA SER A 233 9.96 17.92 -1.62
C SER A 233 9.68 17.06 -2.85
N ALA A 234 10.34 15.90 -2.94
CA ALA A 234 10.12 14.94 -4.02
C ALA A 234 8.69 14.36 -3.98
N PHE A 235 8.14 14.13 -2.80
CA PHE A 235 6.78 13.62 -2.68
C PHE A 235 5.73 14.66 -3.04
N HIS A 236 5.96 15.91 -2.68
CA HIS A 236 5.12 17.02 -3.13
C HIS A 236 5.03 17.06 -4.66
N GLU A 237 6.18 17.00 -5.34
CA GLU A 237 6.22 16.97 -6.81
C GLU A 237 5.48 15.73 -7.37
N ALA A 238 5.64 14.56 -6.75
CA ALA A 238 4.94 13.36 -7.16
C ALA A 238 3.40 13.50 -7.04
N LEU A 239 2.90 14.21 -6.02
CA LEU A 239 1.48 14.51 -5.86
C LEU A 239 0.97 15.50 -6.92
N LEU A 240 1.80 16.48 -7.32
CA LEU A 240 1.46 17.38 -8.43
C LEU A 240 1.34 16.60 -9.75
N GLU A 241 2.33 15.77 -10.10
CA GLU A 241 2.26 14.89 -11.27
C GLU A 241 1.06 13.93 -11.22
N PHE A 242 0.77 13.38 -10.05
CA PHE A 242 -0.39 12.50 -9.85
C PHE A 242 -1.71 13.21 -10.17
N THR A 243 -1.85 14.46 -9.73
CA THR A 243 -3.03 15.28 -10.03
C THR A 243 -3.10 15.65 -11.52
N GLU A 244 -1.98 16.08 -12.10
CA GLU A 244 -1.86 16.44 -13.52
C GLU A 244 -2.23 15.30 -14.45
N MET A 245 -1.90 14.06 -14.09
CA MET A 245 -2.25 12.89 -14.91
C MET A 245 -3.71 12.44 -14.78
N GLY A 246 -4.51 13.02 -13.88
CA GLY A 246 -5.92 12.70 -13.68
C GLY A 246 -6.22 11.84 -12.45
N GLY A 247 -5.31 11.81 -11.47
CA GLY A 247 -5.50 11.18 -10.16
C GLY A 247 -5.54 9.65 -10.19
N TRP A 248 -6.16 9.06 -9.16
CA TRP A 248 -6.14 7.61 -8.95
C TRP A 248 -6.80 6.80 -10.07
N LYS A 249 -7.87 7.31 -10.69
CA LYS A 249 -8.56 6.63 -11.80
C LYS A 249 -7.67 6.48 -13.02
N ALA A 250 -6.96 7.55 -13.38
CA ALA A 250 -5.99 7.51 -14.48
C ALA A 250 -4.79 6.60 -14.13
N ARG A 251 -4.34 6.63 -12.87
CA ARG A 251 -3.27 5.75 -12.38
C ARG A 251 -3.68 4.28 -12.42
N ASN A 252 -4.88 3.95 -11.97
CA ASN A 252 -5.45 2.61 -12.06
C ASN A 252 -5.50 2.13 -13.52
N ALA A 253 -6.08 2.94 -14.41
CA ALA A 253 -6.19 2.59 -15.83
C ALA A 253 -4.82 2.34 -16.47
N LEU A 254 -3.81 3.17 -16.18
CA LEU A 254 -2.43 2.98 -16.65
C LEU A 254 -1.83 1.65 -16.15
N PHE A 255 -2.03 1.34 -14.86
CA PHE A 255 -1.50 0.10 -14.28
C PHE A 255 -2.21 -1.12 -14.81
N GLN A 256 -3.54 -1.07 -14.99
CA GLN A 256 -4.33 -2.14 -15.62
C GLN A 256 -3.84 -2.42 -17.05
N ASP A 257 -3.67 -1.38 -17.86
CA ASP A 257 -3.19 -1.53 -19.24
C ASP A 257 -1.82 -2.24 -19.30
N ARG A 258 -0.86 -1.80 -18.48
CA ARG A 258 0.45 -2.44 -18.38
C ARG A 258 0.36 -3.90 -17.90
N ALA A 259 -0.46 -4.15 -16.88
CA ALA A 259 -0.66 -5.50 -16.33
C ALA A 259 -1.28 -6.44 -17.37
N GLU A 260 -2.22 -5.96 -18.20
CA GLU A 260 -2.80 -6.75 -19.27
C GLU A 260 -1.79 -7.09 -20.35
N GLN A 261 -1.03 -6.11 -20.83
CA GLN A 261 0.00 -6.33 -21.86
C GLN A 261 1.04 -7.37 -21.40
N ILE A 262 1.53 -7.26 -20.17
CA ILE A 262 2.48 -8.23 -19.59
C ILE A 262 1.82 -9.61 -19.43
N HIS A 263 0.55 -9.64 -19.00
CA HIS A 263 -0.19 -10.89 -18.84
C HIS A 263 -0.37 -11.60 -20.17
N ASP A 264 -0.78 -10.90 -21.22
CA ASP A 264 -1.02 -11.47 -22.54
C ASP A 264 0.28 -12.02 -23.15
N CYS A 265 1.40 -11.30 -22.96
CA CYS A 265 2.73 -11.76 -23.33
C CYS A 265 3.08 -13.08 -22.62
N LEU A 266 3.06 -13.12 -21.29
CA LEU A 266 3.42 -14.32 -20.53
C LEU A 266 2.47 -15.48 -20.79
N LYS A 267 1.19 -15.21 -20.99
CA LYS A 267 0.20 -16.22 -21.37
C LYS A 267 0.51 -16.84 -22.74
N SER A 268 1.01 -16.07 -23.70
CA SER A 268 1.43 -16.59 -25.00
C SER A 268 2.63 -17.54 -24.93
N LEU A 269 3.37 -17.47 -23.80
CA LEU A 269 4.51 -18.33 -23.46
C LEU A 269 4.11 -19.48 -22.52
N ASP A 270 2.81 -19.75 -22.36
CA ASP A 270 2.25 -20.77 -21.44
C ASP A 270 2.58 -20.53 -19.95
N ILE A 271 2.91 -19.30 -19.58
CA ILE A 271 3.17 -18.91 -18.17
C ILE A 271 1.85 -18.56 -17.50
N SER A 272 1.46 -19.34 -16.50
CA SER A 272 0.23 -19.14 -15.74
C SER A 272 0.38 -18.17 -14.59
N THR A 273 -0.71 -17.48 -14.24
CA THR A 273 -0.80 -16.70 -13.00
C THR A 273 -0.96 -17.60 -11.77
N LEU A 274 -0.57 -17.11 -10.59
CA LEU A 274 -0.69 -17.84 -9.32
C LEU A 274 -2.15 -17.96 -8.85
N ILE A 275 -2.94 -16.89 -9.03
CA ILE A 275 -4.36 -16.81 -8.66
C ILE A 275 -5.19 -16.41 -9.89
N PRO A 276 -6.53 -16.53 -9.86
CA PRO A 276 -7.38 -16.05 -10.96
C PRO A 276 -7.10 -14.60 -11.32
N LYS A 277 -7.17 -14.29 -12.62
CA LYS A 277 -6.82 -12.96 -13.18
C LYS A 277 -7.64 -11.84 -12.55
N GLU A 278 -8.90 -12.07 -12.33
CA GLU A 278 -9.87 -11.14 -11.75
C GLU A 278 -9.60 -10.76 -10.28
N ASP A 279 -8.81 -11.56 -9.60
CA ASP A 279 -8.47 -11.36 -8.19
C ASP A 279 -7.24 -10.47 -7.98
N TYR A 280 -6.52 -10.13 -9.07
CA TYR A 280 -5.33 -9.29 -8.98
C TYR A 280 -5.64 -7.81 -8.85
N SER A 281 -4.77 -7.12 -8.10
CA SER A 281 -4.67 -5.66 -8.19
C SER A 281 -4.11 -5.22 -9.54
N SER A 282 -4.32 -3.95 -9.88
CA SER A 282 -3.66 -3.32 -11.03
C SER A 282 -2.13 -3.21 -10.86
N VAL A 283 -1.64 -3.34 -9.62
CA VAL A 283 -0.30 -2.94 -9.18
C VAL A 283 0.73 -4.05 -9.31
N LEU A 284 0.33 -5.32 -9.09
CA LEU A 284 1.26 -6.44 -9.08
C LEU A 284 0.57 -7.75 -9.41
N ARG A 285 1.21 -8.55 -10.28
CA ARG A 285 0.79 -9.93 -10.57
C ARG A 285 1.90 -10.91 -10.28
N SER A 286 1.52 -12.10 -9.83
CA SER A 286 2.39 -13.24 -9.56
C SER A 286 2.20 -14.29 -10.65
N TYR A 287 3.30 -14.83 -11.14
CA TYR A 287 3.35 -15.82 -12.21
C TYR A 287 4.10 -17.06 -11.74
N GLN A 288 3.65 -18.22 -12.18
CA GLN A 288 4.31 -19.49 -11.85
C GLN A 288 5.61 -19.61 -12.65
N LEU A 289 6.67 -20.04 -11.98
CA LEU A 289 7.91 -20.42 -12.69
C LEU A 289 7.69 -21.79 -13.36
N PRO A 290 8.00 -21.93 -14.65
CA PRO A 290 8.00 -23.22 -15.32
C PRO A 290 8.96 -24.22 -14.67
N ASP A 291 8.63 -25.51 -14.77
CA ASP A 291 9.49 -26.56 -14.28
C ASP A 291 10.89 -26.50 -14.93
N GLY A 292 11.92 -26.64 -14.11
CA GLY A 292 13.33 -26.59 -14.55
C GLY A 292 13.91 -25.20 -14.68
N ILE A 293 13.15 -24.12 -14.42
CA ILE A 293 13.64 -22.74 -14.40
C ILE A 293 13.78 -22.28 -12.95
N GLU A 294 15.01 -21.83 -12.61
CA GLU A 294 15.27 -21.22 -11.30
C GLU A 294 15.00 -19.71 -11.37
N TYR A 295 14.41 -19.15 -10.31
CA TYR A 295 14.15 -17.70 -10.23
C TYR A 295 15.42 -16.88 -10.41
N GLU A 296 16.53 -17.34 -9.87
CA GLU A 296 17.81 -16.67 -9.88
C GLU A 296 18.33 -16.45 -11.31
N ASP A 297 18.10 -17.40 -12.22
CA ASP A 297 18.51 -17.32 -13.62
C ASP A 297 17.65 -16.29 -14.37
N LEU A 298 16.33 -16.38 -14.22
CA LEU A 298 15.40 -15.40 -14.77
C LEU A 298 15.69 -13.99 -14.25
N HIS A 299 15.90 -13.84 -12.94
CA HIS A 299 16.20 -12.55 -12.32
C HIS A 299 17.54 -11.97 -12.84
N ALA A 300 18.58 -12.81 -12.94
CA ALA A 300 19.89 -12.37 -13.44
C ALA A 300 19.79 -11.90 -14.89
N TYR A 301 19.08 -12.65 -15.74
CA TYR A 301 18.86 -12.29 -17.14
C TYR A 301 18.11 -10.96 -17.25
N MET A 302 16.97 -10.81 -16.58
CA MET A 302 16.18 -9.57 -16.59
C MET A 302 16.96 -8.38 -16.06
N LYS A 303 17.67 -8.55 -14.94
CA LYS A 303 18.48 -7.49 -14.33
C LYS A 303 19.62 -7.01 -15.23
N ASN A 304 20.29 -7.91 -15.93
CA ASN A 304 21.35 -7.56 -16.91
C ASN A 304 20.79 -6.77 -18.09
N ASN A 305 19.49 -6.88 -18.37
CA ASN A 305 18.78 -6.15 -19.41
C ASN A 305 17.96 -4.96 -18.88
N GLY A 306 18.21 -4.52 -17.63
CA GLY A 306 17.64 -3.29 -17.06
C GLY A 306 16.35 -3.45 -16.27
N PHE A 307 15.83 -4.68 -16.12
CA PHE A 307 14.59 -4.94 -15.39
C PHE A 307 14.83 -5.71 -14.08
N VAL A 308 14.23 -5.23 -12.99
CA VAL A 308 14.25 -5.93 -11.72
C VAL A 308 12.86 -6.50 -11.44
N ILE A 309 12.77 -7.83 -11.45
CA ILE A 309 11.57 -8.57 -11.06
C ILE A 309 11.73 -9.11 -9.64
N TYR A 310 10.64 -9.50 -8.98
CA TYR A 310 10.66 -9.92 -7.60
C TYR A 310 10.40 -11.41 -7.42
N GLN A 311 11.12 -12.04 -6.49
CA GLN A 311 10.87 -13.41 -6.06
C GLN A 311 9.54 -13.50 -5.29
N GLY A 312 8.94 -14.68 -5.26
CA GLY A 312 7.86 -15.00 -4.34
C GLY A 312 8.24 -14.78 -2.87
N GLN A 313 7.26 -14.73 -2.00
CA GLN A 313 7.45 -14.60 -0.55
C GLN A 313 6.89 -15.82 0.19
N GLY A 314 7.38 -16.03 1.42
CA GLY A 314 6.91 -17.14 2.25
C GLY A 314 7.07 -18.50 1.54
N ILE A 315 5.99 -19.25 1.48
CA ILE A 315 5.94 -20.58 0.85
C ILE A 315 6.14 -20.55 -0.68
N PHE A 316 5.93 -19.41 -1.32
CA PHE A 316 6.05 -19.25 -2.78
C PHE A 316 7.46 -18.84 -3.25
N LYS A 317 8.43 -18.75 -2.34
CA LYS A 317 9.75 -18.20 -2.63
C LYS A 317 10.43 -18.80 -3.87
N LYS A 318 10.23 -20.08 -4.15
CA LYS A 318 10.90 -20.78 -5.25
C LYS A 318 10.02 -21.04 -6.47
N ASN A 319 8.72 -20.80 -6.36
CA ASN A 319 7.76 -21.33 -7.34
C ASN A 319 7.14 -20.24 -8.19
N ILE A 320 7.34 -18.96 -7.83
CA ILE A 320 6.77 -17.84 -8.56
C ILE A 320 7.76 -16.68 -8.69
N PHE A 321 7.50 -15.85 -9.68
CA PHE A 321 8.06 -14.51 -9.77
C PHE A 321 6.92 -13.49 -9.82
N ARG A 322 7.23 -12.25 -9.42
CA ARG A 322 6.24 -11.18 -9.32
C ARG A 322 6.68 -9.97 -10.14
N ILE A 323 5.73 -9.39 -10.85
CA ILE A 323 5.93 -8.21 -11.68
C ILE A 323 5.02 -7.10 -11.18
N SER A 324 5.62 -5.94 -10.93
CA SER A 324 4.89 -4.73 -10.56
C SER A 324 4.81 -3.79 -11.75
N THR A 325 3.65 -3.17 -11.93
CA THR A 325 3.38 -2.15 -12.96
C THR A 325 3.71 -0.74 -12.50
N MET A 326 4.10 -0.59 -11.22
CA MET A 326 4.46 0.71 -10.63
C MET A 326 5.74 1.27 -11.22
N GLY A 327 5.80 2.58 -11.28
CA GLY A 327 6.98 3.32 -11.67
C GLY A 327 6.76 4.15 -12.94
N HIS A 328 7.73 5.01 -13.20
CA HIS A 328 7.80 5.74 -14.46
C HIS A 328 8.39 4.80 -15.51
N MET A 329 7.56 4.32 -16.41
CA MET A 329 7.88 3.43 -17.53
C MET A 329 7.18 3.93 -18.78
N GLU A 330 7.88 3.93 -19.88
CA GLU A 330 7.34 4.22 -21.21
C GLU A 330 6.74 2.95 -21.85
N GLN A 331 5.94 3.11 -22.90
CA GLN A 331 5.40 1.96 -23.65
C GLN A 331 6.50 1.05 -24.21
N SER A 332 7.61 1.64 -24.63
CA SER A 332 8.79 0.91 -25.10
C SER A 332 9.39 -0.02 -24.05
N ASP A 333 9.32 0.35 -22.76
CA ASP A 333 9.83 -0.49 -21.68
C ASP A 333 8.98 -1.75 -21.52
N ILE A 334 7.64 -1.64 -21.66
CA ILE A 334 6.74 -2.79 -21.61
C ILE A 334 6.97 -3.72 -22.79
N THR A 335 7.14 -3.17 -24.00
CA THR A 335 7.46 -3.96 -25.20
C THR A 335 8.79 -4.69 -25.00
N MET A 336 9.85 -3.99 -24.57
CA MET A 336 11.16 -4.59 -24.32
C MET A 336 11.10 -5.67 -23.23
N LEU A 337 10.31 -5.47 -22.16
CA LEU A 337 10.11 -6.48 -21.12
C LEU A 337 9.51 -7.77 -21.69
N CYS A 338 8.51 -7.63 -22.57
CA CYS A 338 7.87 -8.78 -23.24
C CYS A 338 8.86 -9.51 -24.17
N ASP A 339 9.60 -8.78 -25.00
CA ASP A 339 10.62 -9.35 -25.90
C ASP A 339 11.66 -10.16 -25.10
N LEU A 340 12.08 -9.65 -23.93
CA LEU A 340 13.04 -10.35 -23.06
C LEU A 340 12.44 -11.62 -22.44
N PHE A 341 11.15 -11.64 -22.09
CA PHE A 341 10.50 -12.87 -21.66
C PHE A 341 10.42 -13.90 -22.79
N GLU A 342 10.06 -13.49 -24.02
CA GLU A 342 10.04 -14.36 -25.20
C GLU A 342 11.42 -14.97 -25.47
N GLU A 343 12.49 -14.16 -25.41
CA GLU A 343 13.87 -14.64 -25.60
C GLU A 343 14.29 -15.63 -24.50
N PHE A 344 14.05 -15.29 -23.23
CA PHE A 344 14.45 -16.13 -22.10
C PHE A 344 13.72 -17.48 -22.11
N PHE A 345 12.40 -17.48 -22.15
CA PHE A 345 11.61 -18.71 -22.11
C PHE A 345 11.70 -19.50 -23.40
N GLY A 346 11.82 -18.86 -24.55
CA GLY A 346 12.05 -19.53 -25.84
C GLY A 346 13.39 -20.27 -25.92
N SER A 347 14.42 -19.80 -25.21
CA SER A 347 15.73 -20.45 -25.16
C SER A 347 15.83 -21.59 -24.13
N HIS A 348 14.92 -21.64 -23.15
CA HIS A 348 14.92 -22.64 -22.08
C HIS A 348 13.78 -23.66 -22.21
N GLY A 349 12.90 -23.51 -23.20
CA GLY A 349 11.75 -24.37 -23.46
C GLY A 349 11.98 -25.49 -24.50
N GLN A 350 13.26 -25.82 -24.81
CA GLN A 350 13.63 -26.92 -25.73
C GLN A 350 14.25 -28.10 -24.99
#